data_36111d0b3846f22b04feb28108673a26
#
_entry.id   36111d0b3846f22b04feb28108673a26
#
_cell.length_a   1.000
_cell.length_b   1.000
_cell.length_c   1.000
_cell.angle_alpha   90.00
_cell.angle_beta   90.00
_cell.angle_gamma   90.00
#
_symmetry.space_group_name_H-M   'P 1'
#
loop_
_entity.id
_entity.type
_entity.pdbx_description
1 polymer ?
#
loop_
_entity_poly.entity_id
_entity_poly.type
_entity_poly.pdbx_seq_one_letter_code
_entity_poly.pdbx_strand_id
1 'polypeptide(L)'
;MNPFNEKPMKLEEQMQDWKRLYPKAYDKNEISPYSKTRVILMNGTEFEANWFSHQFARHTDNDELRRDLALCREAEKQQQLKLSLLKPKNESVLEHTMGYEQLAVDLTAELAARAEDCNVKKALDFALLEDFDHLYRYADLLEMEQKIHAENLVGKYTEIMPGRPTVSHHRYPKDNVRTPIN
;
A
#
# COMPACT_ATOMS: atom_id res chain seq x y z
N MET A 1 3.29 -5.03 -23.78
CA MET A 1 4.69 -4.59 -23.89
C MET A 1 5.54 -5.65 -23.20
N ASN A 2 6.61 -6.15 -23.83
CA ASN A 2 7.49 -7.13 -23.19
C ASN A 2 8.71 -6.38 -22.64
N PRO A 3 8.85 -6.24 -21.31
CA PRO A 3 9.91 -5.45 -20.71
C PRO A 3 11.33 -5.96 -21.04
N PHE A 4 11.45 -7.22 -21.40
CA PHE A 4 12.74 -7.80 -21.78
C PHE A 4 13.22 -7.40 -23.19
N ASN A 5 12.36 -6.79 -23.99
CA ASN A 5 12.71 -6.30 -25.33
C ASN A 5 13.04 -4.80 -25.34
N GLU A 6 12.89 -4.12 -24.22
CA GLU A 6 13.20 -2.70 -24.09
C GLU A 6 14.68 -2.52 -23.72
N LYS A 7 15.36 -1.59 -24.37
CA LYS A 7 16.69 -1.20 -23.91
C LYS A 7 16.55 -0.47 -22.59
N PRO A 8 17.19 -0.92 -21.51
CA PRO A 8 17.16 -0.18 -20.26
C PRO A 8 17.77 1.22 -20.48
N MET A 9 17.06 2.26 -20.05
CA MET A 9 17.67 3.58 -19.95
C MET A 9 18.81 3.54 -18.93
N LYS A 10 19.85 4.33 -19.18
CA LYS A 10 20.90 4.48 -18.18
C LYS A 10 20.31 5.11 -16.92
N LEU A 11 20.63 4.57 -15.77
CA LEU A 11 20.08 4.99 -14.50
C LEU A 11 20.31 6.50 -14.23
N GLU A 12 21.48 7.02 -14.65
CA GLU A 12 21.82 8.43 -14.52
C GLU A 12 20.90 9.35 -15.35
N GLU A 13 20.49 8.91 -16.54
CA GLU A 13 19.54 9.64 -17.38
C GLU A 13 18.16 9.68 -16.74
N GLN A 14 17.70 8.56 -16.19
CA GLN A 14 16.45 8.48 -15.43
C GLN A 14 16.45 9.40 -14.22
N MET A 15 17.54 9.40 -13.43
CA MET A 15 17.65 10.22 -12.24
C MET A 15 17.63 11.72 -12.55
N GLN A 16 18.17 12.15 -13.70
CA GLN A 16 18.12 13.55 -14.11
C GLN A 16 16.69 14.01 -14.46
N ASP A 17 15.95 13.18 -15.18
CA ASP A 17 14.58 13.49 -15.57
C ASP A 17 13.64 13.51 -14.36
N TRP A 18 13.85 12.61 -13.40
CA TRP A 18 13.06 12.58 -12.18
C TRP A 18 13.24 13.80 -11.29
N LYS A 19 14.39 14.42 -11.28
CA LYS A 19 14.60 15.68 -10.55
C LYS A 19 13.70 16.80 -11.08
N ARG A 20 13.32 16.74 -12.36
CA ARG A 20 12.45 17.74 -13.01
C ARG A 20 10.96 17.41 -12.90
N LEU A 21 10.61 16.16 -12.56
CA LEU A 21 9.23 15.74 -12.41
C LEU A 21 8.68 16.18 -11.05
N TYR A 22 7.70 17.07 -11.09
CA TYR A 22 6.94 17.48 -9.91
C TYR A 22 5.44 17.19 -10.13
N PRO A 23 4.97 15.97 -9.85
CA PRO A 23 3.57 15.64 -10.00
C PRO A 23 2.73 16.49 -9.04
N LYS A 24 1.57 16.92 -9.53
CA LYS A 24 0.61 17.66 -8.70
C LYS A 24 -0.23 16.65 -7.91
N ALA A 25 -0.53 16.99 -6.66
CA ALA A 25 -1.50 16.27 -5.87
C ALA A 25 -2.85 16.22 -6.60
N TYR A 26 -3.48 15.04 -6.59
CA TYR A 26 -4.84 14.91 -7.14
C TYR A 26 -5.88 15.45 -6.15
N ASP A 27 -7.08 15.76 -6.66
CA ASP A 27 -8.25 16.02 -5.81
C ASP A 27 -8.91 14.70 -5.43
N LYS A 28 -9.16 14.48 -4.14
CA LYS A 28 -9.75 13.23 -3.65
C LYS A 28 -11.16 12.96 -4.20
N ASN A 29 -11.87 14.01 -4.65
CA ASN A 29 -13.22 13.89 -5.18
C ASN A 29 -13.26 13.66 -6.70
N GLU A 30 -12.16 13.95 -7.40
CA GLU A 30 -12.06 13.84 -8.85
C GLU A 30 -11.35 12.59 -9.32
N ILE A 31 -10.42 12.07 -8.49
CA ILE A 31 -9.67 10.87 -8.84
C ILE A 31 -10.56 9.64 -8.81
N SER A 32 -10.41 8.77 -9.82
CA SER A 32 -11.10 7.48 -9.79
C SER A 32 -10.57 6.59 -8.67
N PRO A 33 -11.42 5.75 -8.05
CA PRO A 33 -10.99 4.77 -7.04
C PRO A 33 -9.86 3.87 -7.55
N TYR A 34 -9.94 3.45 -8.80
CA TYR A 34 -8.90 2.66 -9.46
C TYR A 34 -7.53 3.35 -9.45
N SER A 35 -7.47 4.61 -9.89
CA SER A 35 -6.21 5.37 -9.93
C SER A 35 -5.65 5.58 -8.52
N LYS A 36 -6.50 5.90 -7.55
CA LYS A 36 -6.10 6.09 -6.16
C LYS A 36 -5.47 4.84 -5.56
N THR A 37 -6.13 3.70 -5.68
CA THR A 37 -5.61 2.43 -5.16
C THR A 37 -4.31 2.01 -5.84
N ARG A 38 -4.12 2.31 -7.12
CA ARG A 38 -2.87 2.06 -7.84
C ARG A 38 -1.72 2.94 -7.37
N VAL A 39 -1.97 4.20 -7.04
CA VAL A 39 -0.95 5.07 -6.43
C VAL A 39 -0.52 4.53 -5.07
N ILE A 40 -1.47 4.11 -4.23
CA ILE A 40 -1.18 3.50 -2.93
C ILE A 40 -0.35 2.22 -3.11
N LEU A 41 -0.79 1.32 -3.99
CA LEU A 41 -0.10 0.06 -4.26
C LEU A 41 1.33 0.28 -4.75
N MET A 42 1.52 1.16 -5.72
CA MET A 42 2.84 1.45 -6.26
C MET A 42 3.76 2.08 -5.22
N ASN A 43 3.25 2.99 -4.40
CA ASN A 43 4.04 3.57 -3.31
C ASN A 43 4.51 2.51 -2.31
N GLY A 44 3.65 1.56 -1.95
CA GLY A 44 4.01 0.41 -1.12
C GLY A 44 5.05 -0.50 -1.78
N THR A 45 4.91 -0.77 -3.08
CA THR A 45 5.85 -1.58 -3.86
C THR A 45 7.25 -0.95 -3.90
N GLU A 46 7.34 0.35 -4.15
CA GLU A 46 8.63 1.04 -4.15
C GLU A 46 9.28 1.08 -2.76
N PHE A 47 8.48 1.15 -1.71
CA PHE A 47 8.98 1.03 -0.34
C PHE A 47 9.57 -0.36 -0.09
N GLU A 48 8.87 -1.42 -0.46
CA GLU A 48 9.32 -2.81 -0.30
C GLU A 48 10.58 -3.08 -1.13
N ALA A 49 10.63 -2.63 -2.38
CA ALA A 49 11.79 -2.77 -3.25
C ALA A 49 13.02 -2.07 -2.63
N ASN A 50 12.86 -0.86 -2.11
CA ASN A 50 13.93 -0.13 -1.42
C ASN A 50 14.44 -0.89 -0.20
N TRP A 51 13.54 -1.42 0.63
CA TRP A 51 13.89 -2.21 1.80
C TRP A 51 14.62 -3.49 1.44
N PHE A 52 14.10 -4.24 0.46
CA PHE A 52 14.69 -5.48 -0.04
C PHE A 52 16.10 -5.25 -0.59
N SER A 53 16.28 -4.26 -1.45
CA SER A 53 17.57 -3.89 -2.02
C SER A 53 18.59 -3.54 -0.92
N HIS A 54 18.13 -2.87 0.15
CA HIS A 54 18.97 -2.56 1.30
C HIS A 54 19.44 -3.82 2.04
N GLN A 55 18.52 -4.73 2.35
CA GLN A 55 18.86 -5.97 3.07
C GLN A 55 19.79 -6.85 2.22
N PHE A 56 19.51 -6.98 0.94
CA PHE A 56 20.33 -7.78 0.02
C PHE A 56 21.76 -7.24 -0.09
N ALA A 57 21.92 -5.92 -0.17
CA ALA A 57 23.21 -5.26 -0.22
C ALA A 57 24.06 -5.52 1.04
N ARG A 58 23.43 -5.72 2.21
CA ARG A 58 24.12 -6.03 3.46
C ARG A 58 24.65 -7.45 3.53
N HIS A 59 24.03 -8.37 2.80
CA HIS A 59 24.32 -9.80 2.86
C HIS A 59 25.10 -10.35 1.65
N THR A 60 25.41 -9.52 0.67
CA THR A 60 26.21 -9.93 -0.47
C THR A 60 27.68 -9.55 -0.30
N ASP A 61 28.58 -10.49 -0.66
CA ASP A 61 30.03 -10.27 -0.71
C ASP A 61 30.49 -9.73 -2.07
N ASN A 62 29.57 -9.61 -3.03
CA ASN A 62 29.87 -9.07 -4.35
C ASN A 62 29.74 -7.54 -4.34
N ASP A 63 30.88 -6.87 -4.46
CA ASP A 63 30.93 -5.39 -4.42
C ASP A 63 30.25 -4.71 -5.61
N GLU A 64 30.25 -5.32 -6.80
CA GLU A 64 29.55 -4.81 -7.98
C GLU A 64 28.04 -4.87 -7.76
N LEU A 65 27.54 -6.03 -7.33
CA LEU A 65 26.12 -6.18 -6.97
C LEU A 65 25.70 -5.22 -5.85
N ARG A 66 26.54 -5.06 -4.83
CA ARG A 66 26.28 -4.13 -3.74
C ARG A 66 26.13 -2.69 -4.23
N ARG A 67 26.99 -2.28 -5.16
CA ARG A 67 26.94 -0.95 -5.77
C ARG A 67 25.67 -0.77 -6.59
N ASP A 68 25.31 -1.76 -7.43
CA ASP A 68 24.12 -1.69 -8.28
C ASP A 68 22.83 -1.66 -7.46
N LEU A 69 22.75 -2.47 -6.40
CA LEU A 69 21.63 -2.42 -5.45
C LEU A 69 21.52 -1.05 -4.75
N ALA A 70 22.63 -0.42 -4.44
CA ALA A 70 22.62 0.93 -3.86
C ALA A 70 22.11 1.99 -4.85
N LEU A 71 22.44 1.88 -6.12
CA LEU A 71 21.93 2.76 -7.18
C LEU A 71 20.44 2.55 -7.42
N CYS A 72 19.99 1.30 -7.51
CA CYS A 72 18.57 0.96 -7.63
C CYS A 72 17.77 1.52 -6.45
N ARG A 73 18.25 1.35 -5.23
CA ARG A 73 17.61 1.88 -4.02
C ARG A 73 17.43 3.40 -4.06
N GLU A 74 18.42 4.13 -4.56
CA GLU A 74 18.28 5.59 -4.70
C GLU A 74 17.19 5.95 -5.73
N ALA A 75 17.07 5.17 -6.81
CA ALA A 75 16.00 5.33 -7.79
C ALA A 75 14.62 5.04 -7.18
N GLU A 76 14.46 3.92 -6.50
CA GLU A 76 13.21 3.51 -5.82
C GLU A 76 12.75 4.56 -4.79
N LYS A 77 13.68 5.11 -4.03
CA LYS A 77 13.43 6.21 -3.11
C LYS A 77 12.90 7.46 -3.81
N GLN A 78 13.45 7.81 -4.98
CA GLN A 78 12.97 8.92 -5.78
C GLN A 78 11.57 8.64 -6.36
N GLN A 79 11.30 7.42 -6.82
CA GLN A 79 9.97 7.00 -7.27
C GLN A 79 8.94 7.12 -6.14
N GLN A 80 9.23 6.57 -4.97
CA GLN A 80 8.38 6.65 -3.80
C GLN A 80 8.07 8.12 -3.44
N LEU A 81 9.10 8.99 -3.44
CA LEU A 81 8.92 10.41 -3.18
C LEU A 81 7.95 11.05 -4.18
N LYS A 82 8.11 10.76 -5.48
CA LYS A 82 7.24 11.32 -6.53
C LYS A 82 5.80 10.82 -6.41
N LEU A 83 5.61 9.54 -6.10
CA LEU A 83 4.27 8.97 -5.85
C LEU A 83 3.62 9.60 -4.60
N SER A 84 4.40 9.86 -3.55
CA SER A 84 3.91 10.53 -2.34
C SER A 84 3.44 11.96 -2.57
N LEU A 85 3.99 12.66 -3.57
CA LEU A 85 3.54 14.00 -3.95
C LEU A 85 2.13 14.02 -4.58
N LEU A 86 1.66 12.87 -5.08
CA LEU A 86 0.31 12.74 -5.64
C LEU A 86 -0.77 12.75 -4.56
N LYS A 87 -0.43 12.50 -3.30
CA LYS A 87 -1.41 12.45 -2.21
C LYS A 87 -2.19 13.76 -2.13
N PRO A 88 -3.54 13.71 -2.06
CA PRO A 88 -4.38 14.89 -2.04
C PRO A 88 -4.20 15.68 -0.74
N LYS A 89 -4.21 17.01 -0.85
CA LYS A 89 -4.13 17.90 0.31
C LYS A 89 -5.43 17.96 1.12
N ASN A 90 -6.54 17.66 0.47
CA ASN A 90 -7.88 17.66 1.05
C ASN A 90 -8.28 16.30 1.64
N GLU A 91 -7.35 15.38 1.77
CA GLU A 91 -7.54 14.07 2.39
C GLU A 91 -6.83 14.01 3.75
N SER A 92 -7.55 13.65 4.78
CA SER A 92 -6.94 13.45 6.10
C SER A 92 -6.10 12.18 6.14
N VAL A 93 -5.26 12.07 7.17
CA VAL A 93 -4.46 10.85 7.39
C VAL A 93 -5.37 9.64 7.57
N LEU A 94 -6.45 9.78 8.34
CA LEU A 94 -7.40 8.68 8.58
C LEU A 94 -8.13 8.25 7.31
N GLU A 95 -8.58 9.22 6.48
CA GLU A 95 -9.17 8.89 5.19
C GLU A 95 -8.20 8.15 4.27
N HIS A 96 -6.93 8.56 4.26
CA HIS A 96 -5.90 7.89 3.47
C HIS A 96 -5.64 6.48 3.97
N THR A 97 -5.52 6.31 5.29
CA THR A 97 -5.30 5.01 5.93
C THR A 97 -6.47 4.05 5.65
N MET A 98 -7.71 4.55 5.71
CA MET A 98 -8.89 3.75 5.33
C MET A 98 -8.77 3.19 3.89
N GLY A 99 -8.31 4.02 2.95
CA GLY A 99 -8.07 3.58 1.58
C GLY A 99 -6.97 2.53 1.47
N TYR A 100 -5.95 2.63 2.30
CA TYR A 100 -4.85 1.68 2.37
C TYR A 100 -5.30 0.32 2.89
N GLU A 101 -6.00 0.30 4.02
CA GLU A 101 -6.50 -0.95 4.63
C GLU A 101 -7.57 -1.61 3.75
N GLN A 102 -8.39 -0.83 3.08
CA GLN A 102 -9.34 -1.38 2.14
C GLN A 102 -8.66 -2.06 0.94
N LEU A 103 -7.60 -1.45 0.40
CA LEU A 103 -6.81 -2.09 -0.65
C LEU A 103 -6.16 -3.39 -0.14
N ALA A 104 -5.63 -3.39 1.10
CA ALA A 104 -5.05 -4.58 1.71
C ALA A 104 -6.08 -5.71 1.81
N VAL A 105 -7.27 -5.41 2.33
CA VAL A 105 -8.38 -6.40 2.42
C VAL A 105 -8.72 -6.98 1.05
N ASP A 106 -8.92 -6.14 0.04
CA ASP A 106 -9.33 -6.61 -1.29
C ASP A 106 -8.23 -7.44 -1.95
N LEU A 107 -6.99 -6.99 -1.87
CA LEU A 107 -5.85 -7.68 -2.46
C LEU A 107 -5.61 -9.03 -1.77
N THR A 108 -5.60 -9.06 -0.44
CA THR A 108 -5.37 -10.28 0.33
C THR A 108 -6.50 -11.28 0.10
N ALA A 109 -7.77 -10.82 0.03
CA ALA A 109 -8.90 -11.68 -0.27
C ALA A 109 -8.79 -12.33 -1.66
N GLU A 110 -8.41 -11.55 -2.68
CA GLU A 110 -8.23 -12.05 -4.04
C GLU A 110 -7.07 -13.07 -4.12
N LEU A 111 -5.95 -12.77 -3.48
CA LEU A 111 -4.80 -13.67 -3.43
C LEU A 111 -5.14 -14.97 -2.69
N ALA A 112 -5.85 -14.88 -1.56
CA ALA A 112 -6.28 -16.05 -0.80
C ALA A 112 -7.25 -16.93 -1.58
N ALA A 113 -8.16 -16.31 -2.36
CA ALA A 113 -9.11 -17.03 -3.20
C ALA A 113 -8.44 -17.82 -4.34
N ARG A 114 -7.30 -17.35 -4.83
CA ARG A 114 -6.56 -17.95 -5.94
C ARG A 114 -5.36 -18.79 -5.51
N ALA A 115 -5.03 -18.83 -4.23
CA ALA A 115 -3.89 -19.58 -3.73
C ALA A 115 -4.13 -21.10 -3.88
N GLU A 116 -3.26 -21.76 -4.65
CA GLU A 116 -3.28 -23.22 -4.86
C GLU A 116 -2.56 -23.96 -3.72
N ASP A 117 -1.48 -23.38 -3.19
CA ASP A 117 -0.76 -23.96 -2.06
C ASP A 117 -1.50 -23.71 -0.75
N CYS A 118 -1.72 -24.77 0.01
CA CYS A 118 -2.50 -24.72 1.25
C CYS A 118 -1.83 -23.93 2.38
N ASN A 119 -0.51 -23.81 2.40
CA ASN A 119 0.20 -23.04 3.41
C ASN A 119 0.17 -21.55 3.05
N VAL A 120 0.33 -21.23 1.77
CA VAL A 120 0.16 -19.87 1.26
C VAL A 120 -1.28 -19.41 1.54
N LYS A 121 -2.28 -20.24 1.23
CA LYS A 121 -3.68 -19.91 1.51
C LYS A 121 -3.92 -19.62 2.99
N LYS A 122 -3.43 -20.47 3.90
CA LYS A 122 -3.59 -20.26 5.35
C LYS A 122 -2.94 -18.95 5.82
N ALA A 123 -1.76 -18.63 5.30
CA ALA A 123 -1.09 -17.38 5.64
C ALA A 123 -1.88 -16.16 5.16
N LEU A 124 -2.42 -16.23 3.94
CA LEU A 124 -3.26 -15.16 3.38
C LEU A 124 -4.61 -15.04 4.10
N ASP A 125 -5.25 -16.16 4.45
CA ASP A 125 -6.49 -16.17 5.24
C ASP A 125 -6.26 -15.52 6.63
N PHE A 126 -5.10 -15.79 7.25
CA PHE A 126 -4.73 -15.14 8.50
C PHE A 126 -4.49 -13.63 8.31
N ALA A 127 -3.69 -13.23 7.31
CA ALA A 127 -3.43 -11.84 7.01
C ALA A 127 -4.73 -11.08 6.72
N LEU A 128 -5.66 -11.69 6.00
CA LEU A 128 -6.97 -11.10 5.71
C LEU A 128 -7.78 -10.79 6.98
N LEU A 129 -7.70 -11.63 7.99
CA LEU A 129 -8.35 -11.37 9.29
C LEU A 129 -7.75 -10.14 9.99
N GLU A 130 -6.43 -10.00 9.94
CA GLU A 130 -5.73 -8.84 10.51
C GLU A 130 -6.02 -7.56 9.72
N ASP A 131 -6.02 -7.63 8.38
CA ASP A 131 -6.38 -6.49 7.51
C ASP A 131 -7.80 -5.99 7.80
N PHE A 132 -8.75 -6.91 8.06
CA PHE A 132 -10.10 -6.53 8.50
C PHE A 132 -10.11 -5.86 9.87
N ASP A 133 -9.36 -6.35 10.82
CA ASP A 133 -9.27 -5.74 12.14
C ASP A 133 -8.73 -4.31 12.04
N HIS A 134 -7.70 -4.10 11.23
CA HIS A 134 -7.15 -2.78 10.96
C HIS A 134 -8.19 -1.85 10.31
N LEU A 135 -8.86 -2.31 9.27
CA LEU A 135 -9.89 -1.55 8.58
C LEU A 135 -10.99 -1.07 9.55
N TYR A 136 -11.46 -1.94 10.41
CA TYR A 136 -12.50 -1.61 11.39
C TYR A 136 -12.02 -0.65 12.46
N ARG A 137 -10.79 -0.79 12.94
CA ARG A 137 -10.20 0.15 13.92
C ARG A 137 -10.09 1.55 13.36
N TYR A 138 -9.62 1.68 12.12
CA TYR A 138 -9.53 2.99 11.48
C TYR A 138 -10.89 3.56 11.11
N ALA A 139 -11.87 2.71 10.78
CA ALA A 139 -13.24 3.13 10.58
C ALA A 139 -13.85 3.77 11.84
N ASP A 140 -13.64 3.15 13.00
CA ASP A 140 -14.11 3.69 14.26
C ASP A 140 -13.42 5.02 14.62
N LEU A 141 -12.10 5.10 14.41
CA LEU A 141 -11.35 6.33 14.63
C LEU A 141 -11.83 7.46 13.71
N LEU A 142 -12.10 7.17 12.45
CA LEU A 142 -12.60 8.13 11.49
C LEU A 142 -13.96 8.69 11.91
N GLU A 143 -14.86 7.84 12.38
CA GLU A 143 -16.17 8.24 12.87
C GLU A 143 -16.06 9.04 14.18
N MET A 144 -15.22 8.60 15.10
CA MET A 144 -15.01 9.28 16.37
C MET A 144 -14.39 10.67 16.22
N GLU A 145 -13.32 10.77 15.43
CA GLU A 145 -12.51 11.99 15.32
C GLU A 145 -13.03 12.98 14.28
N GLN A 146 -13.58 12.48 13.16
CA GLN A 146 -13.95 13.33 12.03
C GLN A 146 -15.44 13.31 11.72
N LYS A 147 -16.24 12.50 12.41
CA LYS A 147 -17.69 12.34 12.17
C LYS A 147 -18.01 11.91 10.73
N ILE A 148 -17.10 11.19 10.12
CA ILE A 148 -17.26 10.64 8.78
C ILE A 148 -17.58 9.15 8.94
N HIS A 149 -18.72 8.74 8.39
CA HIS A 149 -19.05 7.31 8.31
C HIS A 149 -18.15 6.60 7.30
N ALA A 150 -17.42 5.61 7.76
CA ALA A 150 -16.46 4.88 6.95
C ALA A 150 -17.08 4.28 5.68
N GLU A 151 -18.34 3.84 5.74
CA GLU A 151 -19.09 3.30 4.61
C GLU A 151 -19.16 4.26 3.42
N ASN A 152 -19.23 5.57 3.68
CA ASN A 152 -19.24 6.59 2.63
C ASN A 152 -17.87 6.78 1.97
N LEU A 153 -16.82 6.34 2.63
CA LEU A 153 -15.45 6.52 2.18
C LEU A 153 -14.92 5.28 1.48
N VAL A 154 -15.16 4.13 2.08
CA VAL A 154 -14.58 2.85 1.67
C VAL A 154 -14.93 2.50 0.23
N GLY A 155 -16.18 2.66 -0.20
CA GLY A 155 -16.62 2.44 -1.58
C GLY A 155 -15.96 3.35 -2.63
N LYS A 156 -15.17 4.35 -2.22
CA LYS A 156 -14.42 5.22 -3.13
C LYS A 156 -13.01 4.74 -3.40
N TYR A 157 -12.51 3.77 -2.65
CA TYR A 157 -11.13 3.31 -2.73
C TYR A 157 -10.97 2.02 -3.51
N THR A 158 -11.92 1.12 -3.37
CA THR A 158 -11.91 -0.18 -4.04
C THR A 158 -13.32 -0.57 -4.44
N GLU A 159 -13.44 -1.54 -5.33
CA GLU A 159 -14.69 -2.25 -5.58
C GLU A 159 -14.93 -3.23 -4.43
N ILE A 160 -15.34 -2.70 -3.28
CA ILE A 160 -15.52 -3.51 -2.10
C ILE A 160 -16.66 -4.46 -2.32
N MET A 161 -16.43 -5.66 -1.84
CA MET A 161 -17.43 -6.69 -1.85
C MET A 161 -18.68 -6.24 -1.10
N PRO A 162 -19.79 -6.05 -1.81
CA PRO A 162 -21.05 -5.73 -1.19
C PRO A 162 -21.42 -6.83 -0.19
N GLY A 163 -21.93 -6.46 0.95
CA GLY A 163 -22.51 -7.40 1.90
C GLY A 163 -21.57 -7.96 2.96
N ARG A 164 -20.36 -7.43 3.12
CA ARG A 164 -19.62 -7.72 4.34
C ARG A 164 -20.27 -7.02 5.52
N PRO A 165 -20.57 -7.76 6.60
CA PRO A 165 -21.17 -7.14 7.77
C PRO A 165 -20.21 -6.10 8.33
N THR A 166 -20.67 -4.87 8.40
CA THR A 166 -20.08 -3.88 9.30
C THR A 166 -20.06 -4.50 10.69
N VAL A 167 -18.89 -4.68 11.22
CA VAL A 167 -18.76 -5.22 12.56
C VAL A 167 -19.34 -4.19 13.53
N SER A 168 -20.14 -4.65 14.47
CA SER A 168 -20.73 -3.79 15.49
C SER A 168 -19.66 -3.12 16.35
N HIS A 169 -20.02 -2.12 17.14
CA HIS A 169 -19.09 -1.45 18.05
C HIS A 169 -18.46 -2.36 19.10
N HIS A 170 -18.90 -3.59 19.22
CA HIS A 170 -18.32 -4.62 20.10
C HIS A 170 -17.32 -5.55 19.41
N ARG A 171 -16.92 -5.19 18.24
CA ARG A 171 -16.09 -6.00 17.33
C ARG A 171 -14.67 -6.25 17.82
N TYR A 172 -14.14 -5.36 18.63
CA TYR A 172 -12.78 -5.52 19.10
C TYR A 172 -12.74 -6.47 20.29
N PRO A 173 -11.90 -7.50 20.25
CA PRO A 173 -11.70 -8.35 21.40
C PRO A 173 -11.23 -7.49 22.57
N LYS A 174 -11.93 -7.55 23.69
CA LYS A 174 -11.51 -6.86 24.92
C LYS A 174 -10.32 -7.53 25.59
N ASP A 175 -9.91 -8.67 25.10
CA ASP A 175 -8.90 -9.54 25.69
C ASP A 175 -7.49 -9.28 25.15
N ASN A 176 -7.29 -8.32 24.26
CA ASN A 176 -5.98 -7.97 23.69
C ASN A 176 -5.21 -9.14 23.05
N VAL A 177 -5.90 -10.18 22.61
CA VAL A 177 -5.25 -11.37 22.01
C VAL A 177 -4.47 -10.99 20.76
N ARG A 178 -4.89 -9.94 20.05
CA ARG A 178 -4.25 -9.48 18.81
C ARG A 178 -3.26 -8.35 19.00
N THR A 179 -3.39 -7.61 20.05
CA THR A 179 -2.50 -6.49 20.36
C THR A 179 -2.16 -6.49 21.83
N PRO A 180 -1.23 -7.31 22.28
CA PRO A 180 -0.64 -7.08 23.59
C PRO A 180 0.09 -5.74 23.52
N ILE A 181 -0.57 -4.70 23.96
CA ILE A 181 0.09 -3.43 24.23
C ILE A 181 0.74 -3.62 25.58
N ASN A 182 2.03 -3.88 25.55
CA ASN A 182 2.88 -3.76 26.72
C ASN A 182 3.34 -2.30 26.86
#